data_631dbc9b98086972a8512d897b567894
#
_entry.id   631dbc9b98086972a8512d897b567894
#
_cell.length_a   1.000
_cell.length_b   1.000
_cell.length_c   1.000
_cell.angle_alpha   90.00
_cell.angle_beta   90.00
_cell.angle_gamma   90.00
#
_symmetry.space_group_name_H-M   'P 1'
#
loop_
_entity.id
_entity.type
_entity.pdbx_description
1 polymer ?
#
loop_
_entity_poly.entity_id
_entity_poly.type
_entity_poly.pdbx_seq_one_letter_code
_entity_poly.pdbx_strand_id
1 'polypeptide(L)'
;MSKKPKGNNTAVVVLLTVLIFVMIALTGLVIWMCVNLVNKTPQTTVRTETQAYTLPTVIRTEPTQAETQPPETTLPEPEHVVATASIGTMGDLLMHKPVFNTCLQSNGTYDFSSIFRYVKDIVSGLDYAIANLETTFGGDDYPYQGNPAFNCPDALIDSVVDTGYDMLLTANNHAGDTMASGITRTVEIIRGKGLTALGSQLNADEPKYAVVDVNGIKIGMVCYLSL
;
A
#
# COMPACT_ATOMS: atom_id res chain seq x y z
N MET A 1 -46.10 36.25 49.78
CA MET A 1 -44.70 36.26 49.24
C MET A 1 -44.02 34.98 49.65
N SER A 2 -43.93 34.00 48.74
CA SER A 2 -43.29 32.69 49.01
C SER A 2 -41.80 32.79 48.76
N LYS A 3 -40.95 32.49 49.76
CA LYS A 3 -39.49 32.43 49.64
C LYS A 3 -39.14 31.17 48.84
N LYS A 4 -38.50 31.32 47.65
CA LYS A 4 -37.85 30.23 46.92
C LYS A 4 -36.75 29.58 47.82
N PRO A 5 -36.64 28.25 47.87
CA PRO A 5 -35.57 27.60 48.60
C PRO A 5 -34.23 27.92 47.90
N LYS A 6 -33.21 28.38 48.67
CA LYS A 6 -31.83 28.49 48.20
C LYS A 6 -31.30 27.08 47.90
N GLY A 7 -31.10 26.77 46.64
CA GLY A 7 -30.49 25.49 46.23
C GLY A 7 -29.10 25.34 46.85
N ASN A 8 -28.78 24.13 47.26
CA ASN A 8 -27.56 23.79 48.01
C ASN A 8 -26.39 23.70 47.04
N ASN A 9 -25.86 24.86 46.59
CA ASN A 9 -24.72 24.96 45.68
C ASN A 9 -23.46 24.25 46.22
N THR A 10 -23.35 24.12 47.53
CA THR A 10 -22.22 23.45 48.17
C THR A 10 -22.12 21.97 47.80
N ALA A 11 -23.26 21.24 47.78
CA ALA A 11 -23.27 19.83 47.40
C ALA A 11 -22.86 19.61 45.93
N VAL A 12 -23.28 20.51 45.04
CA VAL A 12 -22.88 20.47 43.63
C VAL A 12 -21.38 20.76 43.45
N VAL A 13 -20.85 21.73 44.17
CA VAL A 13 -19.42 22.03 44.13
C VAL A 13 -18.59 20.87 44.67
N VAL A 14 -18.98 20.24 45.78
CA VAL A 14 -18.28 19.08 46.31
C VAL A 14 -18.31 17.90 45.31
N LEU A 15 -19.47 17.63 44.71
CA LEU A 15 -19.59 16.56 43.70
C LEU A 15 -18.70 16.81 42.49
N LEU A 16 -18.67 18.04 41.97
CA LEU A 16 -17.80 18.43 40.84
C LEU A 16 -16.31 18.28 41.20
N THR A 17 -15.93 18.69 42.42
CA THR A 17 -14.55 18.54 42.89
C THR A 17 -14.11 17.10 42.95
N VAL A 18 -14.97 16.21 43.53
CA VAL A 18 -14.71 14.76 43.59
C VAL A 18 -14.58 14.18 42.16
N LEU A 19 -15.46 14.56 41.24
CA LEU A 19 -15.42 14.10 39.84
C LEU A 19 -14.11 14.49 39.14
N ILE A 20 -13.63 15.71 39.38
CA ILE A 20 -12.35 16.18 38.81
C ILE A 20 -11.19 15.35 39.38
N PHE A 21 -11.14 15.06 40.67
CA PHE A 21 -10.09 14.23 41.25
C PHE A 21 -10.13 12.80 40.73
N VAL A 22 -11.31 12.21 40.52
CA VAL A 22 -11.46 10.86 39.92
C VAL A 22 -10.95 10.86 38.48
N MET A 23 -11.29 11.89 37.72
CA MET A 23 -10.79 12.01 36.33
C MET A 23 -9.26 12.13 36.25
N ILE A 24 -8.65 12.94 37.13
CA ILE A 24 -7.20 13.07 37.24
C ILE A 24 -6.54 11.73 37.60
N ALA A 25 -7.11 11.02 38.56
CA ALA A 25 -6.59 9.70 38.97
C ALA A 25 -6.68 8.67 37.84
N LEU A 26 -7.80 8.64 37.09
CA LEU A 26 -7.99 7.73 35.96
C LEU A 26 -7.01 8.04 34.81
N THR A 27 -6.81 9.33 34.51
CA THR A 27 -5.83 9.73 33.47
C THR A 27 -4.41 9.36 33.87
N GLY A 28 -4.05 9.56 35.16
CA GLY A 28 -2.75 9.13 35.69
C GLY A 28 -2.54 7.62 35.60
N LEU A 29 -3.59 6.81 35.88
CA LEU A 29 -3.55 5.36 35.76
C LEU A 29 -3.35 4.91 34.31
N VAL A 30 -4.05 5.53 33.35
CA VAL A 30 -3.90 5.23 31.91
C VAL A 30 -2.49 5.55 31.43
N ILE A 31 -1.95 6.71 31.78
CA ILE A 31 -0.58 7.09 31.44
C ILE A 31 0.41 6.10 32.04
N TRP A 32 0.26 5.73 33.30
CA TRP A 32 1.12 4.74 33.95
C TRP A 32 1.06 3.37 33.25
N MET A 33 -0.15 2.91 32.86
CA MET A 33 -0.31 1.66 32.10
C MET A 33 0.37 1.74 30.73
N CYS A 34 0.20 2.84 30.01
CA CYS A 34 0.85 3.03 28.70
C CYS A 34 2.37 2.99 28.82
N VAL A 35 2.95 3.70 29.79
CA VAL A 35 4.41 3.72 30.04
C VAL A 35 4.92 2.32 30.40
N ASN A 36 4.19 1.57 31.24
CA ASN A 36 4.60 0.21 31.60
C ASN A 36 4.46 -0.79 30.44
N LEU A 37 3.47 -0.62 29.55
CA LEU A 37 3.35 -1.43 28.34
C LEU A 37 4.52 -1.17 27.38
N VAL A 38 4.87 0.09 27.15
CA VAL A 38 6.01 0.45 26.28
C VAL A 38 7.33 -0.09 26.84
N ASN A 39 7.54 0.01 28.17
CA ASN A 39 8.76 -0.48 28.80
C ASN A 39 8.86 -2.03 28.89
N LYS A 40 7.74 -2.74 28.75
CA LYS A 40 7.72 -4.22 28.74
C LYS A 40 7.86 -4.82 27.35
N THR A 41 7.76 -4.02 26.28
CA THR A 41 8.01 -4.51 24.92
C THR A 41 9.51 -4.86 24.81
N PRO A 42 9.88 -6.11 24.54
CA PRO A 42 11.30 -6.45 24.34
C PRO A 42 11.81 -5.61 23.17
N GLN A 43 12.85 -4.84 23.40
CA GLN A 43 13.60 -4.19 22.34
C GLN A 43 14.20 -5.32 21.50
N THR A 44 13.53 -5.69 20.42
CA THR A 44 14.12 -6.56 19.40
C THR A 44 15.26 -5.78 18.75
N THR A 45 16.47 -5.94 19.28
CA THR A 45 17.68 -5.52 18.58
C THR A 45 17.73 -6.32 17.29
N VAL A 46 17.36 -5.69 16.19
CA VAL A 46 17.63 -6.20 14.85
C VAL A 46 19.14 -6.21 14.71
N ARG A 47 19.74 -7.36 14.98
CA ARG A 47 21.15 -7.61 14.68
C ARG A 47 21.23 -7.71 13.15
N THR A 48 21.64 -6.62 12.53
CA THR A 48 21.98 -6.61 11.11
C THR A 48 23.26 -7.44 10.95
N GLU A 49 23.12 -8.75 10.84
CA GLU A 49 24.20 -9.57 10.31
C GLU A 49 24.24 -9.31 8.80
N THR A 50 25.14 -8.41 8.42
CA THR A 50 25.56 -8.30 7.04
C THR A 50 26.37 -9.56 6.73
N GLN A 51 25.69 -10.66 6.37
CA GLN A 51 26.36 -11.77 5.73
C GLN A 51 26.86 -11.27 4.38
N ALA A 52 28.14 -10.97 4.32
CA ALA A 52 28.81 -10.80 3.05
C ALA A 52 28.74 -12.15 2.32
N TYR A 53 27.88 -12.23 1.31
CA TYR A 53 27.89 -13.34 0.37
C TYR A 53 29.21 -13.28 -0.39
N THR A 54 30.20 -14.03 0.05
CA THR A 54 31.36 -14.32 -0.77
C THR A 54 30.90 -15.29 -1.85
N LEU A 55 30.91 -14.82 -3.09
CA LEU A 55 30.78 -15.69 -4.26
C LEU A 55 31.83 -16.79 -4.16
N PRO A 56 31.46 -18.05 -4.43
CA PRO A 56 32.47 -19.14 -4.44
C PRO A 56 33.53 -18.80 -5.48
N THR A 57 34.79 -18.70 -4.99
CA THR A 57 35.95 -18.58 -5.85
C THR A 57 36.06 -19.87 -6.64
N VAL A 58 35.76 -19.82 -7.93
CA VAL A 58 36.08 -20.94 -8.83
C VAL A 58 37.59 -21.08 -8.89
N ILE A 59 38.14 -22.07 -8.20
CA ILE A 59 39.55 -22.44 -8.32
C ILE A 59 39.70 -23.05 -9.72
N ARG A 60 40.22 -22.27 -10.63
CA ARG A 60 40.61 -22.73 -11.96
C ARG A 60 41.96 -23.46 -11.78
N THR A 61 41.90 -24.79 -11.71
CA THR A 61 43.11 -25.63 -11.85
C THR A 61 43.53 -25.61 -13.32
N GLU A 62 44.67 -25.05 -13.63
CA GLU A 62 45.28 -25.18 -14.96
C GLU A 62 45.71 -26.64 -15.19
N PRO A 63 45.29 -27.30 -16.28
CA PRO A 63 45.91 -28.55 -16.71
C PRO A 63 47.11 -28.20 -17.60
N THR A 64 48.29 -28.56 -17.09
CA THR A 64 49.48 -28.65 -17.93
C THR A 64 49.37 -29.93 -18.75
N GLN A 65 49.15 -29.84 -20.04
CA GLN A 65 49.81 -30.68 -21.09
C GLN A 65 49.26 -30.29 -22.46
N ALA A 66 50.15 -30.05 -23.38
CA ALA A 66 49.87 -29.79 -24.77
C ALA A 66 49.43 -31.10 -25.47
N GLU A 67 48.15 -31.18 -25.82
CA GLU A 67 47.67 -32.08 -26.87
C GLU A 67 47.25 -31.24 -28.08
N THR A 68 47.81 -31.57 -29.23
CA THR A 68 47.47 -30.97 -30.55
C THR A 68 46.03 -31.32 -30.87
N GLN A 69 45.11 -30.36 -30.61
CA GLN A 69 43.74 -30.47 -31.06
C GLN A 69 43.58 -30.18 -32.54
N PRO A 70 42.65 -30.89 -33.23
CA PRO A 70 42.20 -30.54 -34.58
C PRO A 70 41.59 -29.14 -34.59
N PRO A 71 41.55 -28.42 -35.73
CA PRO A 71 40.98 -27.07 -35.78
C PRO A 71 39.57 -27.05 -35.27
N GLU A 72 39.37 -26.41 -34.14
CA GLU A 72 38.06 -26.18 -33.50
C GLU A 72 37.23 -25.31 -34.44
N THR A 73 36.15 -25.87 -34.97
CA THR A 73 35.11 -25.09 -35.65
C THR A 73 34.46 -24.22 -34.59
N THR A 74 34.89 -23.00 -34.47
CA THR A 74 34.27 -22.01 -33.59
C THR A 74 32.85 -21.77 -34.07
N LEU A 75 31.88 -22.37 -33.43
CA LEU A 75 30.49 -21.93 -33.55
C LEU A 75 30.46 -20.45 -33.17
N PRO A 76 29.76 -19.60 -33.91
CA PRO A 76 29.60 -18.20 -33.54
C PRO A 76 29.04 -18.13 -32.14
N GLU A 77 29.70 -17.35 -31.28
CA GLU A 77 29.21 -17.09 -29.92
C GLU A 77 27.77 -16.54 -30.01
N PRO A 78 26.81 -17.07 -29.28
CA PRO A 78 25.44 -16.61 -29.34
C PRO A 78 25.40 -15.10 -29.04
N GLU A 79 24.79 -14.35 -29.95
CA GLU A 79 24.63 -12.93 -29.80
C GLU A 79 23.84 -12.65 -28.53
N HIS A 80 24.48 -12.02 -27.53
CA HIS A 80 23.85 -11.64 -26.27
C HIS A 80 22.87 -10.51 -26.55
N VAL A 81 21.57 -10.84 -26.65
CA VAL A 81 20.51 -9.85 -26.71
C VAL A 81 20.36 -9.23 -25.31
N VAL A 82 20.67 -7.96 -25.19
CA VAL A 82 20.45 -7.19 -23.95
C VAL A 82 19.06 -6.57 -24.01
N ALA A 83 18.17 -7.04 -23.14
CA ALA A 83 16.88 -6.41 -22.93
C ALA A 83 16.95 -5.51 -21.68
N THR A 84 16.25 -4.39 -21.71
CA THR A 84 16.11 -3.48 -20.56
C THR A 84 14.65 -3.20 -20.30
N ALA A 85 14.30 -3.02 -19.01
CA ALA A 85 12.98 -2.64 -18.59
C ALA A 85 13.06 -1.57 -17.49
N SER A 86 12.32 -0.49 -17.66
CA SER A 86 12.14 0.57 -16.67
C SER A 86 10.85 0.29 -15.87
N ILE A 87 10.98 0.06 -14.57
CA ILE A 87 9.85 -0.21 -13.69
C ILE A 87 9.77 0.88 -12.64
N GLY A 88 8.61 1.53 -12.53
CA GLY A 88 8.35 2.50 -11.47
C GLY A 88 7.40 1.95 -10.44
N THR A 89 7.75 2.11 -9.16
CA THR A 89 6.86 1.84 -8.04
C THR A 89 6.56 3.15 -7.33
N MET A 90 5.30 3.52 -7.30
CA MET A 90 4.84 4.73 -6.63
C MET A 90 4.21 4.37 -5.29
N GLY A 91 4.11 5.39 -4.40
CA GLY A 91 3.48 5.24 -3.10
C GLY A 91 1.96 5.13 -3.17
N ASP A 92 1.30 5.65 -2.15
CA ASP A 92 -0.11 5.40 -1.88
C ASP A 92 -1.02 6.32 -2.69
N LEU A 93 -1.95 5.73 -3.42
CA LEU A 93 -3.13 6.40 -3.93
C LEU A 93 -4.17 6.44 -2.80
N LEU A 94 -3.94 7.34 -1.84
CA LEU A 94 -4.74 7.48 -0.62
C LEU A 94 -5.70 8.66 -0.76
N MET A 95 -6.99 8.36 -1.02
CA MET A 95 -7.99 9.37 -1.36
C MET A 95 -8.72 9.90 -0.13
N HIS A 96 -8.07 10.80 0.62
CA HIS A 96 -8.75 11.55 1.67
C HIS A 96 -9.85 12.46 1.11
N LYS A 97 -10.88 12.70 1.93
CA LYS A 97 -12.02 13.55 1.53
C LYS A 97 -11.64 14.92 0.95
N PRO A 98 -10.64 15.66 1.48
CA PRO A 98 -10.20 16.91 0.85
C PRO A 98 -9.68 16.71 -0.57
N VAL A 99 -9.00 15.58 -0.85
CA VAL A 99 -8.45 15.29 -2.18
C VAL A 99 -9.58 15.07 -3.19
N PHE A 100 -10.47 14.08 -2.95
CA PHE A 100 -11.53 13.82 -3.92
C PHE A 100 -12.58 14.94 -4.01
N ASN A 101 -12.78 15.75 -2.96
CA ASN A 101 -13.64 16.94 -3.05
C ASN A 101 -13.11 17.97 -4.06
N THR A 102 -11.79 18.09 -4.25
CA THR A 102 -11.20 18.97 -5.28
C THR A 102 -11.45 18.45 -6.70
N CYS A 103 -11.77 17.17 -6.82
CA CYS A 103 -12.07 16.50 -8.09
C CYS A 103 -13.55 16.53 -8.44
N LEU A 104 -14.43 16.99 -7.52
CA LEU A 104 -15.87 17.09 -7.77
C LEU A 104 -16.17 18.22 -8.75
N GLN A 105 -16.87 17.88 -9.83
CA GLN A 105 -17.27 18.81 -10.87
C GLN A 105 -18.62 19.45 -10.56
N SER A 106 -18.92 20.58 -11.20
CA SER A 106 -20.18 21.32 -11.02
C SER A 106 -21.44 20.53 -11.40
N ASN A 107 -21.29 19.49 -12.22
CA ASN A 107 -22.37 18.58 -12.60
C ASN A 107 -22.56 17.39 -11.65
N GLY A 108 -21.76 17.31 -10.56
CA GLY A 108 -21.84 16.24 -9.57
C GLY A 108 -21.00 15.00 -9.90
N THR A 109 -20.30 14.96 -11.03
CA THR A 109 -19.34 13.89 -11.34
C THR A 109 -17.97 14.18 -10.76
N TYR A 110 -17.06 13.20 -10.82
CA TYR A 110 -15.66 13.35 -10.38
C TYR A 110 -14.71 13.25 -11.56
N ASP A 111 -13.65 14.07 -11.54
CA ASP A 111 -12.54 14.03 -12.50
C ASP A 111 -11.22 14.17 -11.73
N PHE A 112 -10.45 13.09 -11.69
CA PHE A 112 -9.18 13.00 -10.97
C PHE A 112 -7.96 13.35 -11.83
N SER A 113 -8.13 13.70 -13.10
CA SER A 113 -7.02 13.98 -14.03
C SER A 113 -6.06 15.05 -13.50
N SER A 114 -6.59 16.06 -12.78
CA SER A 114 -5.80 17.17 -12.26
C SER A 114 -4.77 16.78 -11.21
N ILE A 115 -5.03 15.73 -10.41
CA ILE A 115 -4.09 15.29 -9.37
C ILE A 115 -2.88 14.55 -9.95
N PHE A 116 -3.01 13.97 -11.13
CA PHE A 116 -1.93 13.23 -11.81
C PHE A 116 -1.13 14.08 -12.82
N ARG A 117 -1.57 15.29 -13.15
CA ARG A 117 -1.02 16.10 -14.24
C ARG A 117 0.49 16.29 -14.22
N TYR A 118 1.12 16.33 -13.04
CA TYR A 118 2.57 16.55 -12.91
C TYR A 118 3.39 15.26 -12.90
N VAL A 119 2.75 14.11 -12.72
CA VAL A 119 3.41 12.82 -12.70
C VAL A 119 3.11 11.98 -13.93
N LYS A 120 2.10 12.35 -14.73
CA LYS A 120 1.64 11.59 -15.90
C LYS A 120 2.77 11.27 -16.87
N ASP A 121 3.55 12.28 -17.25
CA ASP A 121 4.65 12.08 -18.23
C ASP A 121 5.75 11.16 -17.67
N ILE A 122 5.96 11.16 -16.34
CA ILE A 122 6.92 10.28 -15.68
C ILE A 122 6.39 8.85 -15.67
N VAL A 123 5.13 8.68 -15.27
CA VAL A 123 4.50 7.35 -15.14
C VAL A 123 4.33 6.69 -16.49
N SER A 124 3.78 7.43 -17.48
CA SER A 124 3.57 6.91 -18.84
C SER A 124 4.88 6.69 -19.63
N GLY A 125 6.00 7.23 -19.16
CA GLY A 125 7.31 7.00 -19.73
C GLY A 125 8.01 5.73 -19.24
N LEU A 126 7.43 5.00 -18.28
CA LEU A 126 7.93 3.72 -17.79
C LEU A 126 7.43 2.57 -18.66
N ASP A 127 8.20 1.48 -18.70
CA ASP A 127 7.75 0.24 -19.35
C ASP A 127 6.72 -0.51 -18.49
N TYR A 128 6.72 -0.29 -17.16
CA TYR A 128 5.74 -0.84 -16.24
C TYR A 128 5.61 0.01 -14.97
N ALA A 129 4.41 0.47 -14.66
CA ALA A 129 4.13 1.38 -13.56
C ALA A 129 3.20 0.75 -12.51
N ILE A 130 3.58 0.84 -11.24
CA ILE A 130 2.90 0.21 -10.10
C ILE A 130 2.58 1.26 -9.04
N ALA A 131 1.39 1.23 -8.45
CA ALA A 131 1.06 2.02 -7.27
C ALA A 131 0.35 1.20 -6.20
N ASN A 132 0.43 1.63 -4.93
CA ASN A 132 -0.41 1.10 -3.87
C ASN A 132 -1.77 1.81 -3.90
N LEU A 133 -2.85 1.06 -4.11
CA LEU A 133 -4.21 1.59 -4.02
C LEU A 133 -4.67 1.49 -2.56
N GLU A 134 -4.46 2.54 -1.80
CA GLU A 134 -4.82 2.60 -0.37
C GLU A 134 -6.20 3.24 -0.15
N THR A 135 -7.14 2.86 -1.01
CA THR A 135 -8.56 3.16 -0.93
C THR A 135 -9.34 2.03 -1.56
N THR A 136 -10.66 1.97 -1.33
CA THR A 136 -11.54 0.99 -1.96
C THR A 136 -12.47 1.65 -2.97
N PHE A 137 -13.02 0.85 -3.88
CA PHE A 137 -14.13 1.18 -4.76
C PHE A 137 -15.37 0.43 -4.29
N GLY A 138 -15.88 0.78 -3.10
CA GLY A 138 -17.07 0.14 -2.51
C GLY A 138 -18.37 0.49 -3.22
N GLY A 139 -18.35 1.55 -4.06
CA GLY A 139 -19.54 2.06 -4.75
C GLY A 139 -20.47 2.84 -3.83
N ASP A 140 -21.73 3.02 -4.30
CA ASP A 140 -22.72 3.86 -3.63
C ASP A 140 -23.34 3.20 -2.39
N ASP A 141 -23.10 1.92 -2.15
CA ASP A 141 -23.51 1.21 -0.94
C ASP A 141 -22.75 1.72 0.32
N TYR A 142 -21.64 2.40 0.12
CA TYR A 142 -20.82 3.00 1.15
C TYR A 142 -20.63 4.49 0.88
N PRO A 143 -20.61 5.36 1.92
CA PRO A 143 -20.37 6.79 1.72
C PRO A 143 -18.94 7.01 1.17
N TYR A 144 -18.78 7.93 0.23
CA TYR A 144 -17.45 8.38 -0.18
C TYR A 144 -16.80 9.15 0.96
N GLN A 145 -15.69 8.61 1.46
CA GLN A 145 -14.99 9.15 2.63
C GLN A 145 -13.52 8.78 2.66
N GLY A 146 -12.76 9.55 3.46
CA GLY A 146 -11.38 9.23 3.84
C GLY A 146 -11.33 8.55 5.20
N ASN A 147 -10.21 8.77 5.92
CA ASN A 147 -10.02 8.21 7.26
C ASN A 147 -11.29 8.33 8.15
N PRO A 148 -11.69 7.28 8.91
CA PRO A 148 -10.94 6.04 9.15
C PRO A 148 -11.19 4.91 8.15
N ALA A 149 -12.17 5.00 7.25
CA ALA A 149 -12.51 3.96 6.29
C ALA A 149 -12.64 4.59 4.89
N PHE A 150 -11.75 4.20 3.98
CA PHE A 150 -11.63 4.83 2.67
C PHE A 150 -12.57 4.19 1.65
N ASN A 151 -13.39 5.01 1.03
CA ASN A 151 -14.17 4.67 -0.16
C ASN A 151 -14.14 5.85 -1.14
N CYS A 152 -13.64 5.61 -2.34
CA CYS A 152 -13.42 6.63 -3.36
C CYS A 152 -14.38 6.44 -4.55
N PRO A 153 -14.80 7.53 -5.23
CA PRO A 153 -15.51 7.43 -6.49
C PRO A 153 -14.75 6.62 -7.54
N ASP A 154 -15.46 5.79 -8.28
CA ASP A 154 -14.89 4.93 -9.34
C ASP A 154 -14.14 5.72 -10.42
N ALA A 155 -14.50 6.98 -10.64
CA ALA A 155 -13.82 7.86 -11.60
C ALA A 155 -12.29 7.98 -11.37
N LEU A 156 -11.79 7.65 -10.16
CA LEU A 156 -10.35 7.59 -9.91
C LEU A 156 -9.65 6.60 -10.84
N ILE A 157 -10.25 5.42 -11.08
CA ILE A 157 -9.60 4.38 -11.89
C ILE A 157 -9.36 4.81 -13.34
N ASP A 158 -10.26 5.64 -13.90
CA ASP A 158 -10.11 6.16 -15.26
C ASP A 158 -8.88 7.08 -15.36
N SER A 159 -8.66 7.90 -14.34
CA SER A 159 -7.48 8.76 -14.27
C SER A 159 -6.18 7.97 -13.99
N VAL A 160 -6.25 6.88 -13.25
CA VAL A 160 -5.12 5.95 -13.04
C VAL A 160 -4.71 5.30 -14.36
N VAL A 161 -5.68 4.79 -15.14
CA VAL A 161 -5.43 4.23 -16.47
C VAL A 161 -4.85 5.28 -17.42
N ASP A 162 -5.48 6.47 -17.48
CA ASP A 162 -5.02 7.57 -18.34
C ASP A 162 -3.62 8.07 -17.97
N THR A 163 -3.21 7.90 -16.72
CA THR A 163 -1.86 8.24 -16.24
C THR A 163 -0.81 7.23 -16.70
N GLY A 164 -1.20 5.99 -17.03
CA GLY A 164 -0.30 4.95 -17.54
C GLY A 164 0.16 3.96 -16.48
N TYR A 165 -0.60 3.75 -15.39
CA TYR A 165 -0.35 2.66 -14.45
C TYR A 165 -0.77 1.31 -15.05
N ASP A 166 -0.02 0.25 -14.72
CA ASP A 166 -0.25 -1.12 -15.18
C ASP A 166 -0.74 -2.04 -14.06
N MET A 167 -0.32 -1.77 -12.83
CA MET A 167 -0.65 -2.60 -11.66
C MET A 167 -1.01 -1.75 -10.45
N LEU A 168 -2.02 -2.21 -9.73
CA LEU A 168 -2.39 -1.67 -8.42
C LEU A 168 -2.22 -2.75 -7.35
N LEU A 169 -1.47 -2.40 -6.29
CA LEU A 169 -1.33 -3.23 -5.09
C LEU A 169 -2.54 -2.98 -4.20
N THR A 170 -3.18 -4.06 -3.75
CA THR A 170 -4.43 -4.00 -2.97
C THR A 170 -4.33 -4.65 -1.60
N ALA A 171 -3.15 -5.15 -1.20
CA ALA A 171 -2.92 -5.69 0.13
C ALA A 171 -2.32 -4.64 1.05
N ASN A 172 -3.18 -3.84 1.67
CA ASN A 172 -2.84 -2.81 2.65
C ASN A 172 -3.90 -2.77 3.76
N ASN A 173 -3.65 -1.99 4.82
CA ASN A 173 -4.52 -1.90 5.99
C ASN A 173 -5.93 -1.33 5.68
N HIS A 174 -6.13 -0.70 4.53
CA HIS A 174 -7.42 -0.15 4.07
C HIS A 174 -8.14 -1.04 3.06
N ALA A 175 -7.57 -2.19 2.69
CA ALA A 175 -8.19 -3.12 1.74
C ALA A 175 -9.60 -3.57 2.14
N GLY A 176 -9.87 -3.67 3.44
CA GLY A 176 -11.14 -4.14 4.00
C GLY A 176 -12.15 -3.06 4.38
N ASP A 177 -11.91 -1.80 4.10
CA ASP A 177 -12.71 -0.66 4.58
C ASP A 177 -14.18 -0.70 4.13
N THR A 178 -14.46 -1.30 2.99
CA THR A 178 -15.81 -1.55 2.46
C THR A 178 -16.19 -3.03 2.47
N MET A 179 -15.70 -3.77 3.47
CA MET A 179 -16.01 -5.18 3.70
C MET A 179 -15.68 -6.08 2.50
N ALA A 180 -16.08 -7.35 2.56
CA ALA A 180 -15.79 -8.34 1.52
C ALA A 180 -16.36 -7.96 0.14
N SER A 181 -17.56 -7.37 0.11
CA SER A 181 -18.18 -6.90 -1.14
C SER A 181 -17.36 -5.81 -1.81
N GLY A 182 -16.82 -4.87 -1.03
CA GLY A 182 -15.97 -3.82 -1.55
C GLY A 182 -14.60 -4.31 -2.01
N ILE A 183 -14.01 -5.30 -1.33
CA ILE A 183 -12.78 -5.95 -1.80
C ILE A 183 -13.01 -6.56 -3.20
N THR A 184 -14.08 -7.37 -3.34
CA THR A 184 -14.45 -8.01 -4.61
C THR A 184 -14.63 -6.96 -5.70
N ARG A 185 -15.46 -5.94 -5.42
CA ARG A 185 -15.75 -4.87 -6.37
C ARG A 185 -14.50 -4.09 -6.79
N THR A 186 -13.62 -3.79 -5.84
CA THR A 186 -12.35 -3.08 -6.12
C THR A 186 -11.49 -3.87 -7.10
N VAL A 187 -11.31 -5.18 -6.87
CA VAL A 187 -10.54 -6.05 -7.77
C VAL A 187 -11.19 -6.15 -9.15
N GLU A 188 -12.52 -6.28 -9.21
CA GLU A 188 -13.27 -6.35 -10.48
C GLU A 188 -13.14 -5.05 -11.28
N ILE A 189 -13.21 -3.89 -10.64
CA ILE A 189 -13.04 -2.58 -11.31
C ILE A 189 -11.63 -2.45 -11.87
N ILE A 190 -10.60 -2.75 -11.08
CA ILE A 190 -9.20 -2.68 -11.53
C ILE A 190 -9.01 -3.57 -12.78
N ARG A 191 -9.42 -4.82 -12.69
CA ARG A 191 -9.27 -5.80 -13.79
C ARG A 191 -10.13 -5.44 -14.99
N GLY A 192 -11.35 -4.93 -14.76
CA GLY A 192 -12.26 -4.46 -15.82
C GLY A 192 -11.70 -3.30 -16.65
N LYS A 193 -10.75 -2.55 -16.10
CA LYS A 193 -10.02 -1.49 -16.80
C LYS A 193 -8.69 -1.96 -17.43
N GLY A 194 -8.39 -3.27 -17.38
CA GLY A 194 -7.19 -3.86 -17.96
C GLY A 194 -5.94 -3.78 -17.08
N LEU A 195 -6.08 -3.30 -15.84
CA LEU A 195 -4.97 -3.24 -14.88
C LEU A 195 -4.81 -4.58 -14.14
N THR A 196 -3.60 -4.86 -13.67
CA THR A 196 -3.36 -5.97 -12.75
C THR A 196 -3.70 -5.54 -11.32
N ALA A 197 -4.57 -6.29 -10.63
CA ALA A 197 -4.77 -6.19 -9.19
C ALA A 197 -3.94 -7.26 -8.49
N LEU A 198 -3.02 -6.86 -7.60
CA LEU A 198 -2.17 -7.79 -6.85
C LEU A 198 -2.32 -7.56 -5.34
N GLY A 199 -2.64 -8.63 -4.62
CA GLY A 199 -2.81 -8.62 -3.15
C GLY A 199 -4.16 -9.19 -2.75
N SER A 200 -5.26 -8.55 -3.11
CA SER A 200 -6.61 -9.08 -2.91
C SER A 200 -6.99 -10.06 -4.03
N GLN A 201 -7.80 -11.07 -3.70
CA GLN A 201 -8.22 -12.13 -4.60
C GLN A 201 -9.75 -12.23 -4.61
N LEU A 202 -10.33 -12.67 -5.74
CA LEU A 202 -11.77 -12.95 -5.85
C LEU A 202 -12.13 -14.33 -5.28
N ASN A 203 -11.17 -15.25 -5.27
CA ASN A 203 -11.34 -16.60 -4.70
C ASN A 203 -9.99 -17.15 -4.24
N ALA A 204 -10.02 -18.23 -3.46
CA ALA A 204 -8.84 -18.84 -2.85
C ALA A 204 -7.90 -19.55 -3.85
N ASP A 205 -8.38 -19.89 -5.03
CA ASP A 205 -7.64 -20.64 -6.05
C ASP A 205 -6.79 -19.73 -6.94
N GLU A 206 -6.99 -18.40 -6.85
CA GLU A 206 -6.18 -17.45 -7.61
C GLU A 206 -4.73 -17.43 -7.14
N PRO A 207 -3.76 -17.25 -8.08
CA PRO A 207 -2.35 -17.08 -7.73
C PRO A 207 -2.15 -15.88 -6.78
N LYS A 208 -1.33 -16.07 -5.74
CA LYS A 208 -0.94 -15.02 -4.79
C LYS A 208 0.27 -14.20 -5.27
N TYR A 209 0.57 -14.29 -6.54
CA TYR A 209 1.65 -13.60 -7.21
C TYR A 209 1.23 -13.20 -8.62
N ALA A 210 1.91 -12.24 -9.18
CA ALA A 210 1.82 -11.92 -10.60
C ALA A 210 3.17 -12.18 -11.28
N VAL A 211 3.15 -12.62 -12.53
CA VAL A 211 4.32 -12.65 -13.40
C VAL A 211 3.98 -11.81 -14.63
N VAL A 212 4.71 -10.74 -14.82
CA VAL A 212 4.55 -9.84 -15.96
C VAL A 212 5.75 -9.96 -16.89
N ASP A 213 5.53 -9.79 -18.18
CA ASP A 213 6.60 -9.75 -19.19
C ASP A 213 6.77 -8.29 -19.60
N VAL A 214 7.95 -7.74 -19.32
CA VAL A 214 8.28 -6.37 -19.67
C VAL A 214 9.51 -6.41 -20.59
N ASN A 215 9.32 -6.11 -21.85
CA ASN A 215 10.37 -6.15 -22.87
C ASN A 215 11.11 -7.50 -22.98
N GLY A 216 10.37 -8.62 -22.77
CA GLY A 216 10.94 -9.97 -22.77
C GLY A 216 11.54 -10.41 -21.43
N ILE A 217 11.55 -9.54 -20.41
CA ILE A 217 11.99 -9.85 -19.05
C ILE A 217 10.78 -10.25 -18.22
N LYS A 218 10.78 -11.49 -17.70
CA LYS A 218 9.73 -11.98 -16.80
C LYS A 218 10.01 -11.55 -15.36
N ILE A 219 9.07 -10.81 -14.77
CA ILE A 219 9.18 -10.25 -13.43
C ILE A 219 8.10 -10.82 -12.55
N GLY A 220 8.50 -11.53 -11.49
CA GLY A 220 7.60 -12.04 -10.47
C GLY A 220 7.39 -11.02 -9.37
N MET A 221 6.13 -10.80 -8.98
CA MET A 221 5.73 -9.84 -7.95
C MET A 221 4.80 -10.49 -6.94
N VAL A 222 4.92 -10.08 -5.68
CA VAL A 222 4.07 -10.51 -4.57
C VAL A 222 3.68 -9.30 -3.74
N CYS A 223 2.47 -9.31 -3.19
CA CYS A 223 1.99 -8.28 -2.28
C CYS A 223 1.20 -8.94 -1.16
N TYR A 224 1.60 -8.69 0.10
CA TYR A 224 0.98 -9.27 1.27
C TYR A 224 0.71 -8.21 2.33
N LEU A 225 -0.39 -8.42 3.07
CA LEU A 225 -0.70 -7.71 4.30
C LEU A 225 -0.45 -8.67 5.47
N SER A 226 0.30 -8.19 6.48
CA SER A 226 0.41 -8.83 7.79
C SER A 226 -0.55 -8.13 8.75
N LEU A 227 -1.53 -8.86 9.28
CA LEU A 227 -2.45 -8.39 10.31
C LEU A 227 -1.97 -8.82 11.68
#